data_d044ef0aba6ca6c433a747bbce7e4d62
#
_entry.id   d044ef0aba6ca6c433a747bbce7e4d62
#
_cell.length_a   1.000
_cell.length_b   1.000
_cell.length_c   1.000
_cell.angle_alpha   90.00
_cell.angle_beta   90.00
_cell.angle_gamma   90.00
#
_symmetry.space_group_name_H-M   'P 1'
#
loop_
_entity.id
_entity.type
_entity.pdbx_description
1 polymer ?
#
loop_
_entity_poly.entity_id
_entity_poly.type
_entity_poly.pdbx_seq_one_letter_code
_entity_poly.pdbx_strand_id
1 'polypeptide(L)'
;RDEPYRRGETAILFVDMQKVFCTPGADPQHPELDAEHYFHRQLRSTVIPSQSKLIEAARASGVQVLHTIIEALTKDCRDCSLDHKLSNIMIPKGLPGAQPIDELRPIDNEIMLPKTSSGVFNSTNIDYVLKNLGIRYLVVAGVVTDQCVDMAVRDGADRGYLVTCVSDACATYTQARHEHALEAFGGYCWTTDTAEVVRRFHALKEKAA
;
A
#
# COMPACT_ATOMS: atom_id res chain seq x y z
N ARG A 1 15.59 9.61 -8.77
CA ARG A 1 14.56 8.72 -8.18
C ARG A 1 13.68 8.06 -9.22
N ASP A 2 13.55 8.64 -10.40
CA ASP A 2 12.75 8.17 -11.53
C ASP A 2 13.51 7.26 -12.50
N GLU A 3 14.52 6.55 -12.03
CA GLU A 3 15.25 5.56 -12.83
C GLU A 3 14.30 4.51 -13.42
N PRO A 4 14.60 3.98 -14.63
CA PRO A 4 13.86 2.87 -15.19
C PRO A 4 13.89 1.64 -14.26
N TYR A 5 12.74 0.99 -14.09
CA TYR A 5 12.67 -0.24 -13.30
C TYR A 5 13.51 -1.36 -13.91
N ARG A 6 13.90 -2.33 -13.08
CA ARG A 6 14.66 -3.50 -13.51
C ARG A 6 13.93 -4.78 -13.12
N ARG A 7 13.94 -5.73 -14.03
CA ARG A 7 13.35 -7.05 -13.79
C ARG A 7 14.08 -7.76 -12.65
N GLY A 8 13.31 -8.38 -11.75
CA GLY A 8 13.85 -9.06 -10.57
C GLY A 8 14.28 -8.13 -9.43
N GLU A 9 14.34 -6.79 -9.66
CA GLU A 9 14.70 -5.81 -8.64
C GLU A 9 13.52 -4.88 -8.28
N THR A 10 12.32 -5.15 -8.80
CA THR A 10 11.13 -4.28 -8.63
C THR A 10 10.03 -5.00 -7.88
N ALA A 11 9.46 -4.31 -6.90
CA ALA A 11 8.27 -4.75 -6.18
C ALA A 11 7.21 -3.65 -6.13
N ILE A 12 5.94 -4.05 -6.03
CA ILE A 12 4.82 -3.16 -5.69
C ILE A 12 4.24 -3.58 -4.35
N LEU A 13 3.99 -2.59 -3.49
CA LEU A 13 3.39 -2.73 -2.17
C LEU A 13 2.01 -2.06 -2.16
N PHE A 14 0.97 -2.87 -1.96
CA PHE A 14 -0.38 -2.39 -1.70
C PHE A 14 -0.59 -2.26 -0.19
N VAL A 15 -0.73 -1.02 0.27
CA VAL A 15 -0.79 -0.68 1.69
C VAL A 15 -2.25 -0.67 2.14
N ASP A 16 -2.59 -1.60 3.04
CA ASP A 16 -3.82 -1.65 3.83
C ASP A 16 -5.14 -1.57 3.04
N MET A 17 -5.16 -2.09 1.82
CA MET A 17 -6.36 -2.16 0.99
C MET A 17 -7.31 -3.27 1.46
N GLN A 18 -7.79 -3.13 2.70
CA GLN A 18 -8.56 -4.12 3.44
C GLN A 18 -10.06 -3.82 3.41
N LYS A 19 -10.87 -4.87 3.47
CA LYS A 19 -12.35 -4.73 3.50
C LYS A 19 -12.81 -3.84 4.64
N VAL A 20 -12.18 -3.92 5.82
CA VAL A 20 -12.53 -3.10 6.98
C VAL A 20 -12.34 -1.60 6.75
N PHE A 21 -11.36 -1.19 5.96
CA PHE A 21 -11.12 0.24 5.67
C PHE A 21 -11.78 0.70 4.36
N CYS A 22 -11.92 -0.19 3.40
CA CYS A 22 -12.44 0.15 2.07
C CYS A 22 -13.97 0.00 1.95
N THR A 23 -14.65 -0.62 2.93
CA THR A 23 -16.10 -0.74 2.95
C THR A 23 -16.69 0.40 3.79
N PRO A 24 -17.64 1.19 3.23
CA PRO A 24 -18.29 2.27 3.97
C PRO A 24 -18.87 1.82 5.30
N GLY A 25 -18.60 2.56 6.37
CA GLY A 25 -19.08 2.29 7.72
C GLY A 25 -18.43 1.10 8.44
N ALA A 26 -17.45 0.43 7.84
CA ALA A 26 -16.80 -0.73 8.45
C ALA A 26 -15.52 -0.40 9.23
N ASP A 27 -14.95 0.79 9.02
CA ASP A 27 -13.74 1.24 9.71
C ASP A 27 -14.05 1.55 11.19
N PRO A 28 -13.42 0.83 12.16
CA PRO A 28 -13.68 1.05 13.58
C PRO A 28 -13.22 2.43 14.08
N GLN A 29 -12.29 3.08 13.37
CA GLN A 29 -11.85 4.44 13.67
C GLN A 29 -12.83 5.50 13.14
N HIS A 30 -13.48 5.20 12.02
CA HIS A 30 -14.33 6.13 11.29
C HIS A 30 -15.66 5.48 10.85
N PRO A 31 -16.48 4.97 11.79
CA PRO A 31 -17.71 4.28 11.45
C PRO A 31 -18.78 5.22 10.82
N GLU A 32 -18.59 6.54 10.92
CA GLU A 32 -19.45 7.56 10.33
C GLU A 32 -19.22 7.77 8.83
N LEU A 33 -18.13 7.24 8.26
CA LEU A 33 -17.83 7.45 6.85
C LEU A 33 -18.68 6.56 5.96
N ASP A 34 -19.67 7.16 5.35
CA ASP A 34 -20.58 6.50 4.40
C ASP A 34 -20.02 6.41 2.97
N ALA A 35 -20.80 5.86 2.05
CA ALA A 35 -20.40 5.69 0.65
C ALA A 35 -20.22 7.03 -0.10
N GLU A 36 -20.83 8.12 0.39
CA GLU A 36 -20.76 9.46 -0.21
C GLU A 36 -19.64 10.30 0.38
N HIS A 37 -18.95 9.81 1.41
CA HIS A 37 -17.78 10.49 1.93
C HIS A 37 -16.67 10.54 0.86
N TYR A 38 -15.88 11.63 0.83
CA TYR A 38 -14.79 11.85 -0.14
C TYR A 38 -13.90 10.62 -0.30
N PHE A 39 -13.44 10.02 0.81
CA PHE A 39 -12.55 8.86 0.81
C PHE A 39 -13.15 7.70 0.00
N HIS A 40 -14.37 7.26 0.33
CA HIS A 40 -15.01 6.12 -0.36
C HIS A 40 -15.36 6.43 -1.82
N ARG A 41 -15.71 7.69 -2.14
CA ARG A 41 -15.88 8.10 -3.54
C ARG A 41 -14.55 7.97 -4.31
N GLN A 42 -13.43 8.44 -3.73
CA GLN A 42 -12.11 8.31 -4.35
C GLN A 42 -11.68 6.85 -4.51
N LEU A 43 -11.91 6.02 -3.50
CA LEU A 43 -11.66 4.58 -3.60
C LEU A 43 -12.38 3.98 -4.81
N ARG A 44 -13.69 4.22 -4.92
CA ARG A 44 -14.55 3.63 -5.94
C ARG A 44 -14.26 4.17 -7.34
N SER A 45 -14.07 5.48 -7.48
CA SER A 45 -13.94 6.12 -8.80
C SER A 45 -12.53 6.09 -9.39
N THR A 46 -11.52 6.05 -8.56
CA THR A 46 -10.13 6.27 -9.00
C THR A 46 -9.16 5.22 -8.45
N VAL A 47 -9.07 5.07 -7.14
CA VAL A 47 -7.99 4.31 -6.50
C VAL A 47 -8.08 2.82 -6.81
N ILE A 48 -9.24 2.19 -6.57
CA ILE A 48 -9.42 0.75 -6.83
C ILE A 48 -9.23 0.42 -8.31
N PRO A 49 -9.85 1.16 -9.27
CA PRO A 49 -9.57 0.97 -10.70
C PRO A 49 -8.10 1.13 -11.08
N SER A 50 -7.39 2.08 -10.49
CA SER A 50 -5.96 2.30 -10.72
C SER A 50 -5.13 1.14 -10.17
N GLN A 51 -5.40 0.72 -8.95
CA GLN A 51 -4.70 -0.40 -8.34
C GLN A 51 -4.96 -1.73 -9.05
N SER A 52 -6.17 -1.96 -9.58
CA SER A 52 -6.47 -3.13 -10.40
C SER A 52 -5.58 -3.19 -11.65
N LYS A 53 -5.38 -2.06 -12.34
CA LYS A 53 -4.46 -1.98 -13.49
C LYS A 53 -3.00 -2.23 -13.08
N LEU A 54 -2.59 -1.69 -11.94
CA LEU A 54 -1.22 -1.87 -11.41
C LEU A 54 -0.93 -3.32 -11.08
N ILE A 55 -1.84 -4.01 -10.38
CA ILE A 55 -1.62 -5.40 -9.96
C ILE A 55 -1.62 -6.35 -11.17
N GLU A 56 -2.51 -6.14 -12.15
CA GLU A 56 -2.52 -6.87 -13.40
C GLU A 56 -1.22 -6.71 -14.18
N ALA A 57 -0.75 -5.46 -14.33
CA ALA A 57 0.51 -5.15 -15.02
C ALA A 57 1.72 -5.72 -14.28
N ALA A 58 1.76 -5.65 -12.94
CA ALA A 58 2.81 -6.22 -12.11
C ALA A 58 2.89 -7.74 -12.29
N ARG A 59 1.77 -8.44 -12.15
CA ARG A 59 1.67 -9.89 -12.35
C ARG A 59 2.13 -10.31 -13.75
N ALA A 60 1.64 -9.60 -14.76
CA ALA A 60 1.98 -9.87 -16.14
C ALA A 60 3.46 -9.58 -16.49
N SER A 61 4.18 -8.81 -15.68
CA SER A 61 5.57 -8.39 -15.93
C SER A 61 6.58 -9.03 -14.97
N GLY A 62 6.14 -9.93 -14.08
CA GLY A 62 7.00 -10.59 -13.10
C GLY A 62 7.55 -9.64 -12.02
N VAL A 63 6.82 -8.55 -11.76
CA VAL A 63 7.08 -7.66 -10.62
C VAL A 63 6.60 -8.33 -9.35
N GLN A 64 7.39 -8.29 -8.27
CA GLN A 64 6.99 -8.85 -6.98
C GLN A 64 5.81 -8.07 -6.40
N VAL A 65 4.74 -8.78 -6.03
CA VAL A 65 3.55 -8.17 -5.43
C VAL A 65 3.53 -8.47 -3.94
N LEU A 66 3.42 -7.40 -3.14
CA LEU A 66 3.31 -7.48 -1.69
C LEU A 66 2.06 -6.72 -1.23
N HIS A 67 1.45 -7.22 -0.16
CA HIS A 67 0.32 -6.58 0.52
C HIS A 67 0.64 -6.39 1.98
N THR A 68 0.26 -5.25 2.56
CA THR A 68 0.15 -5.12 4.00
C THR A 68 -1.30 -5.14 4.44
N ILE A 69 -1.51 -5.67 5.62
CA ILE A 69 -2.78 -5.58 6.33
C ILE A 69 -2.51 -5.14 7.77
N ILE A 70 -3.33 -4.25 8.30
CA ILE A 70 -3.38 -4.04 9.75
C ILE A 70 -4.13 -5.23 10.34
N GLU A 71 -3.43 -6.05 11.07
CA GLU A 71 -3.98 -7.20 11.79
C GLU A 71 -3.09 -7.52 12.99
N ALA A 72 -3.68 -7.65 14.16
CA ALA A 72 -2.97 -8.10 15.36
C ALA A 72 -2.48 -9.55 15.20
N LEU A 73 -1.38 -9.88 15.84
CA LEU A 73 -0.90 -11.28 15.95
C LEU A 73 -1.71 -12.08 16.95
N THR A 74 -2.54 -11.41 17.77
CA THR A 74 -3.36 -11.99 18.82
C THR A 74 -4.83 -11.60 18.68
N LYS A 75 -5.74 -12.42 19.21
CA LYS A 75 -7.18 -12.14 19.15
C LYS A 75 -7.62 -10.97 20.06
N ASP A 76 -6.86 -10.68 21.09
CA ASP A 76 -7.11 -9.60 22.06
C ASP A 76 -6.35 -8.32 21.72
N CYS A 77 -5.64 -8.28 20.60
CA CYS A 77 -4.89 -7.12 20.11
C CYS A 77 -3.85 -6.55 21.10
N ARG A 78 -3.37 -7.36 22.07
CA ARG A 78 -2.39 -6.88 23.07
C ARG A 78 -1.07 -6.43 22.45
N ASP A 79 -0.74 -6.94 21.28
CA ASP A 79 0.46 -6.68 20.50
C ASP A 79 0.34 -5.46 19.56
N CYS A 80 -0.83 -4.83 19.46
CA CYS A 80 -0.97 -3.58 18.73
C CYS A 80 -0.17 -2.45 19.39
N SER A 81 0.31 -1.50 18.57
CA SER A 81 0.99 -0.30 19.06
C SER A 81 0.08 0.52 19.99
N LEU A 82 0.68 1.33 20.84
CA LEU A 82 -0.08 2.24 21.71
C LEU A 82 -0.95 3.18 20.88
N ASP A 83 -0.42 3.69 19.76
CA ASP A 83 -1.15 4.56 18.85
C ASP A 83 -2.42 3.88 18.30
N HIS A 84 -2.31 2.64 17.82
CA HIS A 84 -3.47 1.89 17.34
C HIS A 84 -4.52 1.64 18.45
N LYS A 85 -4.08 1.40 19.68
CA LYS A 85 -4.98 1.26 20.84
C LYS A 85 -5.72 2.55 21.16
N LEU A 86 -5.01 3.68 21.13
CA LEU A 86 -5.59 5.01 21.38
C LEU A 86 -6.52 5.47 20.24
N SER A 87 -6.19 5.09 19.01
CA SER A 87 -6.95 5.43 17.81
C SER A 87 -8.07 4.43 17.48
N ASN A 88 -8.29 3.42 18.31
CA ASN A 88 -9.28 2.36 18.10
C ASN A 88 -9.06 1.54 16.80
N ILE A 89 -7.82 1.42 16.33
CA ILE A 89 -7.45 0.58 15.17
C ILE A 89 -7.15 -0.83 15.68
N MET A 90 -8.17 -1.48 16.27
CA MET A 90 -8.04 -2.78 16.89
C MET A 90 -8.62 -3.84 15.95
N ILE A 91 -7.77 -4.40 15.08
CA ILE A 91 -8.13 -5.44 14.11
C ILE A 91 -7.60 -6.79 14.61
N PRO A 92 -8.46 -7.63 15.23
CA PRO A 92 -8.04 -8.89 15.81
C PRO A 92 -7.57 -9.90 14.76
N LYS A 93 -6.66 -10.76 15.16
CA LYS A 93 -6.22 -11.89 14.33
C LYS A 93 -7.40 -12.73 13.83
N GLY A 94 -7.47 -12.92 12.52
CA GLY A 94 -8.47 -13.76 11.86
C GLY A 94 -9.82 -13.05 11.62
N LEU A 95 -9.88 -11.72 11.79
CA LEU A 95 -11.07 -10.96 11.41
C LEU A 95 -11.25 -11.02 9.88
N PRO A 96 -12.42 -11.46 9.35
CA PRO A 96 -12.64 -11.52 7.90
C PRO A 96 -12.46 -10.17 7.19
N GLY A 97 -12.84 -9.07 7.85
CA GLY A 97 -12.65 -7.70 7.36
C GLY A 97 -11.18 -7.27 7.23
N ALA A 98 -10.25 -7.97 7.89
CA ALA A 98 -8.82 -7.69 7.75
C ALA A 98 -8.24 -8.10 6.39
N GLN A 99 -8.94 -8.96 5.65
CA GLN A 99 -8.46 -9.41 4.35
C GLN A 99 -8.50 -8.28 3.30
N PRO A 100 -7.60 -8.31 2.30
CA PRO A 100 -7.65 -7.39 1.17
C PRO A 100 -9.00 -7.41 0.46
N ILE A 101 -9.37 -6.31 -0.19
CA ILE A 101 -10.55 -6.24 -1.05
C ILE A 101 -10.43 -7.25 -2.21
N ASP A 102 -11.56 -7.64 -2.77
CA ASP A 102 -11.58 -8.73 -3.76
C ASP A 102 -10.82 -8.39 -5.05
N GLU A 103 -10.79 -7.12 -5.44
CA GLU A 103 -10.05 -6.60 -6.60
C GLU A 103 -8.53 -6.76 -6.46
N LEU A 104 -8.03 -6.80 -5.22
CA LEU A 104 -6.61 -6.92 -4.90
C LEU A 104 -6.30 -8.23 -4.15
N ARG A 105 -7.17 -9.22 -4.24
CA ARG A 105 -6.95 -10.51 -3.58
C ARG A 105 -5.58 -11.08 -3.95
N PRO A 106 -4.73 -11.39 -2.97
CA PRO A 106 -3.47 -12.07 -3.22
C PRO A 106 -3.70 -13.41 -3.93
N ILE A 107 -2.83 -13.72 -4.87
CA ILE A 107 -2.83 -15.01 -5.59
C ILE A 107 -1.51 -15.75 -5.37
N ASP A 108 -1.55 -17.08 -5.45
CA ASP A 108 -0.38 -17.96 -5.40
C ASP A 108 0.57 -17.63 -4.22
N ASN A 109 1.79 -17.22 -4.54
CA ASN A 109 2.86 -16.94 -3.59
C ASN A 109 3.06 -15.42 -3.34
N GLU A 110 2.07 -14.58 -3.62
CA GLU A 110 2.16 -13.16 -3.28
C GLU A 110 2.27 -12.97 -1.76
N ILE A 111 3.12 -12.04 -1.35
CA ILE A 111 3.50 -11.88 0.05
C ILE A 111 2.50 -10.96 0.75
N MET A 112 1.89 -11.45 1.82
CA MET A 112 1.03 -10.67 2.69
C MET A 112 1.67 -10.52 4.08
N LEU A 113 1.80 -9.27 4.54
CA LEU A 113 2.47 -8.90 5.78
C LEU A 113 1.49 -8.26 6.76
N PRO A 114 1.08 -8.98 7.82
CA PRO A 114 0.32 -8.37 8.91
C PRO A 114 1.21 -7.42 9.71
N LYS A 115 0.70 -6.21 9.96
CA LYS A 115 1.39 -5.18 10.76
C LYS A 115 0.53 -4.72 11.94
N THR A 116 1.17 -4.45 13.05
CA THR A 116 0.53 -4.07 14.32
C THR A 116 0.67 -2.59 14.65
N SER A 117 1.14 -1.80 13.66
CA SER A 117 1.25 -0.34 13.70
C SER A 117 1.12 0.24 12.30
N SER A 118 1.07 1.55 12.15
CA SER A 118 0.98 2.22 10.85
C SER A 118 2.21 1.98 9.98
N GLY A 119 3.42 2.00 10.55
CA GLY A 119 4.67 1.83 9.80
C GLY A 119 4.98 0.37 9.48
N VAL A 120 4.95 0.01 8.20
CA VAL A 120 5.25 -1.35 7.75
C VAL A 120 6.70 -1.76 8.03
N PHE A 121 7.65 -0.86 7.88
CA PHE A 121 9.06 -1.12 8.18
C PHE A 121 9.36 -1.19 9.68
N ASN A 122 8.49 -0.62 10.51
CA ASN A 122 8.62 -0.62 11.94
C ASN A 122 8.05 -1.90 12.59
N SER A 123 6.98 -2.47 12.04
CA SER A 123 6.23 -3.55 12.68
C SER A 123 6.19 -4.87 11.90
N THR A 124 6.98 -4.98 10.84
CA THR A 124 7.10 -6.22 10.06
C THR A 124 8.56 -6.49 9.69
N ASN A 125 8.79 -7.64 9.08
CA ASN A 125 10.10 -8.00 8.52
C ASN A 125 10.25 -7.61 7.04
N ILE A 126 9.49 -6.63 6.54
CA ILE A 126 9.46 -6.26 5.11
C ILE A 126 10.85 -5.92 4.58
N ASP A 127 11.68 -5.19 5.32
CA ASP A 127 13.03 -4.82 4.88
C ASP A 127 13.91 -6.06 4.63
N TYR A 128 13.82 -7.02 5.54
CA TYR A 128 14.51 -8.31 5.39
C TYR A 128 14.02 -9.09 4.16
N VAL A 129 12.71 -9.13 3.95
CA VAL A 129 12.08 -9.79 2.80
C VAL A 129 12.51 -9.13 1.48
N LEU A 130 12.38 -7.80 1.38
CA LEU A 130 12.74 -7.06 0.17
C LEU A 130 14.23 -7.20 -0.18
N LYS A 131 15.13 -7.18 0.82
CA LYS A 131 16.55 -7.40 0.60
C LYS A 131 16.88 -8.81 0.12
N ASN A 132 16.22 -9.82 0.69
CA ASN A 132 16.40 -11.21 0.25
C ASN A 132 15.89 -11.44 -1.18
N LEU A 133 14.85 -10.71 -1.59
CA LEU A 133 14.33 -10.72 -2.95
C LEU A 133 15.19 -9.88 -3.93
N GLY A 134 16.21 -9.17 -3.45
CA GLY A 134 17.04 -8.29 -4.28
C GLY A 134 16.33 -7.03 -4.76
N ILE A 135 15.26 -6.60 -4.05
CA ILE A 135 14.47 -5.45 -4.45
C ILE A 135 15.24 -4.15 -4.23
N ARG A 136 15.26 -3.32 -5.26
CA ARG A 136 15.80 -1.97 -5.27
C ARG A 136 14.73 -0.91 -5.52
N TYR A 137 13.74 -1.22 -6.36
CA TYR A 137 12.64 -0.32 -6.75
C TYR A 137 11.37 -0.74 -6.02
N LEU A 138 10.86 0.15 -5.17
CA LEU A 138 9.65 -0.09 -4.40
C LEU A 138 8.55 0.86 -4.86
N VAL A 139 7.54 0.32 -5.53
CA VAL A 139 6.33 1.07 -5.91
C VAL A 139 5.33 0.95 -4.77
N VAL A 140 4.77 2.07 -4.32
CA VAL A 140 3.84 2.13 -3.18
C VAL A 140 2.50 2.69 -3.64
N ALA A 141 1.43 1.99 -3.33
CA ALA A 141 0.04 2.38 -3.52
C ALA A 141 -0.79 1.95 -2.31
N GLY A 142 -1.91 2.60 -2.02
CA GLY A 142 -2.79 2.19 -0.91
C GLY A 142 -3.34 3.32 -0.07
N VAL A 143 -3.68 2.99 1.18
CA VAL A 143 -4.35 3.91 2.11
C VAL A 143 -3.71 3.88 3.51
N VAL A 144 -3.79 4.99 4.26
CA VAL A 144 -4.16 6.31 3.79
C VAL A 144 -2.88 7.09 3.45
N THR A 145 -2.97 7.97 2.46
CA THR A 145 -1.80 8.64 1.86
C THR A 145 -0.88 9.30 2.89
N ASP A 146 -1.46 10.00 3.86
CA ASP A 146 -0.77 10.80 4.87
C ASP A 146 -0.43 10.05 6.18
N GLN A 147 -0.57 8.72 6.19
CA GLN A 147 -0.25 7.88 7.35
C GLN A 147 0.57 6.66 6.90
N CYS A 148 -0.07 5.50 6.72
CA CYS A 148 0.63 4.25 6.41
C CYS A 148 1.43 4.32 5.11
N VAL A 149 0.91 5.00 4.07
CA VAL A 149 1.62 5.23 2.81
C VAL A 149 2.81 6.17 3.00
N ASP A 150 2.63 7.31 3.68
CA ASP A 150 3.70 8.26 4.00
C ASP A 150 4.85 7.56 4.75
N MET A 151 4.53 6.79 5.80
CA MET A 151 5.52 6.03 6.54
C MET A 151 6.25 5.00 5.68
N ALA A 152 5.54 4.29 4.81
CA ALA A 152 6.15 3.34 3.89
C ALA A 152 7.12 4.03 2.91
N VAL A 153 6.76 5.22 2.41
CA VAL A 153 7.59 6.02 1.49
C VAL A 153 8.87 6.49 2.18
N ARG A 154 8.76 7.16 3.33
CA ARG A 154 9.91 7.73 4.04
C ARG A 154 10.86 6.65 4.56
N ASP A 155 10.31 5.65 5.24
CA ASP A 155 11.09 4.55 5.79
C ASP A 155 11.76 3.73 4.69
N GLY A 156 11.08 3.51 3.57
CA GLY A 156 11.66 2.82 2.41
C GLY A 156 12.82 3.60 1.81
N ALA A 157 12.68 4.91 1.63
CA ALA A 157 13.74 5.79 1.12
C ALA A 157 14.97 5.79 2.03
N ASP A 158 14.76 5.92 3.35
CA ASP A 158 15.86 5.92 4.33
C ASP A 158 16.60 4.58 4.42
N ARG A 159 15.97 3.48 4.00
CA ARG A 159 16.58 2.14 3.90
C ARG A 159 17.27 1.87 2.58
N GLY A 160 17.25 2.85 1.66
CA GLY A 160 17.98 2.80 0.39
C GLY A 160 17.18 2.27 -0.79
N TYR A 161 15.86 2.14 -0.69
CA TYR A 161 15.01 1.83 -1.84
C TYR A 161 14.76 3.07 -2.69
N LEU A 162 14.70 2.88 -4.01
CA LEU A 162 14.18 3.88 -4.92
C LEU A 162 12.65 3.78 -4.92
N VAL A 163 12.03 4.66 -4.14
CA VAL A 163 10.59 4.62 -3.89
C VAL A 163 9.84 5.40 -4.97
N THR A 164 8.77 4.80 -5.49
CA THR A 164 7.77 5.46 -6.33
C THR A 164 6.45 5.48 -5.59
N CYS A 165 5.83 6.64 -5.41
CA CYS A 165 4.46 6.77 -4.92
C CYS A 165 3.51 6.98 -6.10
N VAL A 166 2.46 6.15 -6.22
CA VAL A 166 1.48 6.24 -7.30
C VAL A 166 0.31 7.08 -6.81
N SER A 167 0.28 8.35 -7.18
CA SER A 167 -0.62 9.35 -6.60
C SER A 167 -2.11 9.04 -6.79
N ASP A 168 -2.52 8.61 -7.99
CA ASP A 168 -3.91 8.25 -8.30
C ASP A 168 -4.31 6.84 -7.83
N ALA A 169 -3.37 6.10 -7.25
CA ALA A 169 -3.58 4.81 -6.60
C ALA A 169 -3.50 4.90 -5.06
N CYS A 170 -3.51 6.11 -4.50
CA CYS A 170 -3.56 6.40 -3.07
C CYS A 170 -4.74 7.31 -2.74
N ALA A 171 -5.28 7.18 -1.52
CA ALA A 171 -6.30 8.07 -1.00
C ALA A 171 -6.13 8.31 0.50
N THR A 172 -6.71 9.41 0.97
CA THR A 172 -6.96 9.72 2.37
C THR A 172 -8.30 10.42 2.53
N TYR A 173 -8.65 10.85 3.73
CA TYR A 173 -10.00 11.32 4.09
C TYR A 173 -10.44 12.62 3.41
N THR A 174 -9.49 13.45 2.93
CA THR A 174 -9.82 14.68 2.17
C THR A 174 -8.81 14.92 1.06
N GLN A 175 -9.23 15.66 0.01
CA GLN A 175 -8.36 16.11 -1.08
C GLN A 175 -7.13 16.87 -0.56
N ALA A 176 -7.36 17.83 0.34
CA ALA A 176 -6.28 18.65 0.89
C ALA A 176 -5.23 17.83 1.65
N ARG A 177 -5.64 16.82 2.45
CA ARG A 177 -4.71 15.92 3.13
C ARG A 177 -3.89 15.12 2.15
N HIS A 178 -4.51 14.62 1.07
CA HIS A 178 -3.84 13.88 0.03
C HIS A 178 -2.75 14.72 -0.65
N GLU A 179 -3.10 15.90 -1.11
CA GLU A 179 -2.17 16.83 -1.77
C GLU A 179 -1.01 17.24 -0.87
N HIS A 180 -1.30 17.60 0.39
CA HIS A 180 -0.25 17.95 1.36
C HIS A 180 0.69 16.78 1.65
N ALA A 181 0.19 15.55 1.72
CA ALA A 181 1.04 14.38 1.93
C ALA A 181 1.99 14.17 0.74
N LEU A 182 1.46 14.21 -0.50
CA LEU A 182 2.27 14.07 -1.71
C LEU A 182 3.38 15.14 -1.78
N GLU A 183 3.07 16.38 -1.41
CA GLU A 183 4.04 17.47 -1.32
C GLU A 183 5.07 17.21 -0.22
N ALA A 184 4.62 16.83 0.99
CA ALA A 184 5.46 16.67 2.16
C ALA A 184 6.51 15.54 2.04
N PHE A 185 6.19 14.45 1.34
CA PHE A 185 7.16 13.37 1.10
C PHE A 185 7.77 13.35 -0.31
N GLY A 186 7.48 14.34 -1.16
CA GLY A 186 8.03 14.42 -2.52
C GLY A 186 9.57 14.43 -2.60
N GLY A 187 10.24 14.83 -1.51
CA GLY A 187 11.70 14.73 -1.38
C GLY A 187 12.23 13.30 -1.18
N TYR A 188 11.39 12.32 -0.83
CA TYR A 188 11.76 10.93 -0.54
C TYR A 188 11.49 9.97 -1.69
N CYS A 189 10.51 10.27 -2.54
CA CYS A 189 10.10 9.38 -3.62
C CYS A 189 10.00 10.10 -4.96
N TRP A 190 9.82 9.33 -6.02
CA TRP A 190 9.27 9.82 -7.27
C TRP A 190 7.75 9.64 -7.23
N THR A 191 7.02 10.75 -7.39
CA THR A 191 5.56 10.73 -7.47
C THR A 191 5.13 10.71 -8.92
N THR A 192 4.27 9.76 -9.29
CA THR A 192 3.76 9.62 -10.66
C THR A 192 2.36 9.00 -10.63
N ASP A 193 1.78 8.75 -11.79
CA ASP A 193 0.47 8.14 -11.95
C ASP A 193 0.51 6.66 -12.36
N THR A 194 -0.64 6.02 -12.32
CA THR A 194 -0.85 4.63 -12.70
C THR A 194 -0.44 4.36 -14.15
N ALA A 195 -0.74 5.26 -15.08
CA ALA A 195 -0.46 5.05 -16.50
C ALA A 195 1.05 4.91 -16.76
N GLU A 196 1.86 5.77 -16.14
CA GLU A 196 3.31 5.72 -16.27
C GLU A 196 3.91 4.45 -15.62
N VAL A 197 3.43 4.07 -14.43
CA VAL A 197 3.92 2.84 -13.76
C VAL A 197 3.57 1.59 -14.57
N VAL A 198 2.35 1.49 -15.09
CA VAL A 198 1.92 0.38 -15.97
C VAL A 198 2.80 0.32 -17.23
N ARG A 199 3.07 1.47 -17.86
CA ARG A 199 3.97 1.55 -19.01
C ARG A 199 5.37 1.02 -18.67
N ARG A 200 5.92 1.40 -17.50
CA ARG A 200 7.24 0.92 -17.02
C ARG A 200 7.25 -0.57 -16.70
N PHE A 201 6.18 -1.11 -16.11
CA PHE A 201 6.07 -2.55 -15.88
C PHE A 201 6.03 -3.33 -17.19
N HIS A 202 5.28 -2.86 -18.19
CA HIS A 202 5.26 -3.52 -19.50
C HIS A 202 6.63 -3.51 -20.19
N ALA A 203 7.42 -2.44 -20.05
CA ALA A 203 8.77 -2.39 -20.60
C ALA A 203 9.74 -3.44 -19.98
N LEU A 204 9.41 -4.05 -18.83
CA LEU A 204 10.17 -5.15 -18.25
C LEU A 204 10.00 -6.48 -19.01
N LYS A 205 8.90 -6.65 -19.75
CA LYS A 205 8.64 -7.84 -20.57
C LYS A 205 9.53 -7.86 -21.83
N GLU A 206 9.66 -6.69 -22.48
CA GLU A 206 10.35 -6.56 -23.75
C GLU A 206 11.86 -6.83 -23.67
N LYS A 207 12.45 -6.66 -22.48
CA LYS A 207 13.88 -6.94 -22.24
C LYS A 207 14.20 -8.41 -21.92
N ALA A 208 13.22 -9.30 -22.01
CA ALA A 208 13.36 -10.72 -21.70
C ALA A 208 13.41 -11.61 -22.95
N ALA A 209 13.29 -11.03 -24.15
CA ALA A 209 13.49 -11.66 -25.45
C ALA A 209 14.86 -11.25 -26.01
#